data_3fd96f9c00cec03dfaf6e0e0016953b9
#
_entry.id   3fd96f9c00cec03dfaf6e0e0016953b9
#
_cell.length_a   1.000
_cell.length_b   1.000
_cell.length_c   1.000
_cell.angle_alpha   90.00
_cell.angle_beta   90.00
_cell.angle_gamma   90.00
#
_symmetry.space_group_name_H-M   'P 1'
#
loop_
_entity.id
_entity.type
_entity.pdbx_description
1 polymer ?
#
loop_
_entity_poly.entity_id
_entity_poly.type
_entity_poly.pdbx_seq_one_letter_code
_entity_poly.pdbx_strand_id
1 'polypeptide(L)'
;MNQAALVRELEFALGEIPVLDIHTHLVGGRLGARGLHDVLLYHMVVSDLYAAGCPNGARLSQFPAWPDRKEAHGRIAEALPFLPHIRNTSSWWGVKIILADLYDWHEAVTAANWRRLDDAIRERADAQGWHHGVLDRLNIRRTGTEIARRGRGEDDARLQYALEWGFFTRCQWGEFDTALYELERCWGRTPESPSPIGTGGRPTTERAIGSLAEVHAAVKHYVGAIPFGQVLATATHISTDIHYRVVSDGEMEGALRRRAQASAAERDIFAAYVNELFLTELEKRGREIVFQFSFAAEPLPFETGSRVNLKSIAELAAMIARHPGLRFQCFLSSRHANQSLCTLARELPNFSLAGYWWHNFFPDVIRQVMAERLDMLPVNKQIGFFSDAYCVEWTYAKAIIVRRQLARVLAEKIGQGQYSRADTLAVARGILFDAPQSLLGMKPRVGLRCAQP
;
A
#
# COMPACT_ATOMS: atom_id res chain seq x y z
N MET A 1 8.18 23.33 29.40
CA MET A 1 9.17 22.44 28.75
C MET A 1 9.40 22.93 27.33
N ASN A 2 10.64 22.96 26.84
CA ASN A 2 10.93 23.36 25.47
C ASN A 2 10.29 22.34 24.51
N GLN A 3 9.54 22.81 23.51
CA GLN A 3 8.83 21.95 22.54
C GLN A 3 9.79 20.95 21.84
N ALA A 4 11.00 21.38 21.50
CA ALA A 4 11.99 20.49 20.90
C ALA A 4 12.45 19.35 21.84
N ALA A 5 12.50 19.60 23.15
CA ALA A 5 12.80 18.55 24.13
C ALA A 5 11.62 17.56 24.25
N LEU A 6 10.39 18.06 24.25
CA LEU A 6 9.18 17.23 24.27
C LEU A 6 9.10 16.33 23.04
N VAL A 7 9.38 16.88 21.84
CA VAL A 7 9.40 16.08 20.60
C VAL A 7 10.40 14.94 20.70
N ARG A 8 11.63 15.18 21.13
CA ARG A 8 12.64 14.12 21.28
C ARG A 8 12.23 13.05 22.27
N GLU A 9 11.64 13.46 23.38
CA GLU A 9 11.13 12.52 24.38
C GLU A 9 10.00 11.64 23.82
N LEU A 10 9.06 12.26 23.09
CA LEU A 10 7.99 11.52 22.41
C LEU A 10 8.53 10.60 21.30
N GLU A 11 9.52 11.03 20.53
CA GLU A 11 10.18 10.16 19.53
C GLU A 11 10.73 8.88 20.17
N PHE A 12 11.38 9.03 21.33
CA PHE A 12 11.90 7.89 22.09
C PHE A 12 10.76 6.99 22.60
N ALA A 13 9.76 7.56 23.27
CA ALA A 13 8.64 6.82 23.83
C ALA A 13 7.82 6.09 22.71
N LEU A 14 7.65 6.71 21.55
CA LEU A 14 7.01 6.10 20.40
C LEU A 14 7.82 4.91 19.83
N GLY A 15 9.14 4.88 20.07
CA GLY A 15 10.00 3.76 19.72
C GLY A 15 9.64 2.46 20.44
N GLU A 16 9.14 2.58 21.68
CA GLU A 16 8.74 1.43 22.50
C GLU A 16 7.34 0.90 22.17
N ILE A 17 6.54 1.65 21.41
CA ILE A 17 5.20 1.22 21.00
C ILE A 17 5.32 0.14 19.91
N PRO A 18 4.68 -1.03 20.11
CA PRO A 18 4.62 -2.03 19.04
C PRO A 18 3.84 -1.49 17.82
N VAL A 19 4.25 -1.92 16.63
CA VAL A 19 3.67 -1.48 15.36
C VAL A 19 3.17 -2.69 14.57
N LEU A 20 2.02 -2.52 13.92
CA LEU A 20 1.54 -3.42 12.87
C LEU A 20 1.63 -2.69 11.53
N ASP A 21 2.48 -3.17 10.64
CA ASP A 21 2.62 -2.66 9.28
C ASP A 21 1.60 -3.38 8.38
N ILE A 22 0.50 -2.73 8.09
CA ILE A 22 -0.68 -3.39 7.52
C ILE A 22 -0.61 -3.62 6.01
N HIS A 23 0.35 -3.01 5.33
CA HIS A 23 0.47 -3.13 3.87
C HIS A 23 1.90 -2.89 3.42
N THR A 24 2.45 -3.89 2.74
CA THR A 24 3.76 -3.85 2.11
C THR A 24 3.76 -4.64 0.80
N HIS A 25 4.85 -4.53 0.07
CA HIS A 25 5.16 -5.36 -1.10
C HIS A 25 6.38 -6.25 -0.84
N LEU A 26 6.61 -6.63 0.40
CA LEU A 26 7.72 -7.52 0.77
C LEU A 26 7.53 -8.91 0.15
N VAL A 27 8.61 -9.48 -0.35
CA VAL A 27 8.60 -10.81 -0.96
C VAL A 27 9.07 -11.84 0.07
N GLY A 28 8.26 -12.85 0.33
CA GLY A 28 8.59 -13.94 1.24
C GLY A 28 9.88 -14.65 0.84
N GLY A 29 10.64 -15.10 1.83
CA GLY A 29 11.95 -15.71 1.63
C GLY A 29 13.11 -14.72 1.47
N ARG A 30 12.87 -13.44 1.11
CA ARG A 30 13.88 -12.39 1.08
C ARG A 30 13.27 -11.01 1.30
N LEU A 31 13.26 -10.57 2.55
CA LEU A 31 12.67 -9.29 2.93
C LEU A 31 13.64 -8.11 2.82
N GLY A 32 14.96 -8.36 2.83
CA GLY A 32 15.99 -7.33 2.71
C GLY A 32 16.27 -6.90 1.28
N ALA A 33 16.90 -5.74 1.12
CA ALA A 33 17.31 -5.20 -0.18
C ALA A 33 18.28 -6.15 -0.90
N ARG A 34 18.09 -6.37 -2.20
CA ARG A 34 18.95 -7.22 -3.04
C ARG A 34 20.26 -6.56 -3.46
N GLY A 35 20.38 -5.28 -3.15
CA GLY A 35 21.51 -4.42 -3.46
C GLY A 35 21.08 -2.95 -3.45
N LEU A 36 22.02 -2.07 -3.82
CA LEU A 36 21.79 -0.61 -3.83
C LEU A 36 20.62 -0.21 -4.72
N HIS A 37 20.32 -0.93 -5.78
CA HIS A 37 19.21 -0.64 -6.67
C HIS A 37 17.84 -0.69 -5.95
N ASP A 38 17.62 -1.58 -4.99
CA ASP A 38 16.36 -1.63 -4.22
C ASP A 38 16.19 -0.43 -3.27
N VAL A 39 17.30 0.17 -2.85
CA VAL A 39 17.31 1.38 -2.03
C VAL A 39 17.22 2.63 -2.89
N LEU A 40 18.08 2.75 -3.90
CA LEU A 40 18.27 3.96 -4.69
C LEU A 40 17.20 4.14 -5.79
N LEU A 41 16.69 3.02 -6.33
CA LEU A 41 15.71 3.02 -7.43
C LEU A 41 14.31 2.63 -6.96
N TYR A 42 14.00 2.88 -5.69
CA TYR A 42 12.65 2.75 -5.16
C TYR A 42 11.72 3.72 -5.90
N HIS A 43 10.50 3.31 -6.20
CA HIS A 43 9.60 4.04 -7.11
C HIS A 43 9.44 5.54 -6.80
N MET A 44 9.43 5.95 -5.52
CA MET A 44 9.37 7.38 -5.16
C MET A 44 10.65 8.13 -5.53
N VAL A 45 11.82 7.49 -5.38
CA VAL A 45 13.10 8.07 -5.79
C VAL A 45 13.18 8.13 -7.31
N VAL A 46 12.71 7.09 -8.01
CA VAL A 46 12.64 7.06 -9.49
C VAL A 46 11.75 8.19 -10.01
N SER A 47 10.62 8.47 -9.36
CA SER A 47 9.76 9.61 -9.72
C SER A 47 10.50 10.95 -9.61
N ASP A 48 11.29 11.14 -8.55
CA ASP A 48 12.12 12.35 -8.38
C ASP A 48 13.23 12.43 -9.44
N LEU A 49 13.89 11.30 -9.72
CA LEU A 49 14.93 11.23 -10.76
C LEU A 49 14.36 11.58 -12.14
N TYR A 50 13.19 11.04 -12.46
CA TYR A 50 12.49 11.31 -13.71
C TYR A 50 12.10 12.80 -13.81
N ALA A 51 11.55 13.38 -12.75
CA ALA A 51 11.25 14.80 -12.68
C ALA A 51 12.50 15.69 -12.80
N ALA A 52 13.66 15.18 -12.36
CA ALA A 52 14.96 15.85 -12.51
C ALA A 52 15.57 15.71 -13.90
N GLY A 53 14.89 15.06 -14.84
CA GLY A 53 15.34 14.89 -16.23
C GLY A 53 16.12 13.61 -16.50
N CYS A 54 16.14 12.65 -15.58
CA CYS A 54 16.73 11.34 -15.84
C CYS A 54 15.95 10.65 -16.96
N PRO A 55 16.56 10.39 -18.14
CA PRO A 55 15.89 9.66 -19.19
C PRO A 55 15.59 8.23 -18.71
N ASN A 56 14.50 7.65 -19.19
CA ASN A 56 14.10 6.30 -18.81
C ASN A 56 13.79 6.10 -17.31
N GLY A 57 13.39 7.15 -16.59
CA GLY A 57 13.10 7.10 -15.16
C GLY A 57 12.14 5.98 -14.78
N ALA A 58 11.08 5.77 -15.55
CA ALA A 58 10.13 4.68 -15.33
C ALA A 58 10.77 3.28 -15.49
N ARG A 59 11.74 3.12 -16.40
CA ARG A 59 12.46 1.85 -16.57
C ARG A 59 13.48 1.59 -15.45
N LEU A 60 13.85 2.59 -14.69
CA LEU A 60 14.70 2.41 -13.52
C LEU A 60 13.96 1.73 -12.37
N SER A 61 12.64 1.84 -12.30
CA SER A 61 11.81 1.24 -11.24
C SER A 61 11.97 -0.28 -11.20
N GLN A 62 12.04 -0.81 -9.98
CA GLN A 62 12.36 -2.21 -9.70
C GLN A 62 11.11 -3.11 -9.56
N PHE A 63 10.05 -2.88 -10.28
CA PHE A 63 8.87 -3.75 -10.22
C PHE A 63 9.10 -5.08 -10.94
N PRO A 64 8.59 -6.14 -10.42
CA PRO A 64 9.06 -7.14 -9.46
C PRO A 64 10.15 -8.06 -10.03
N ALA A 65 10.63 -7.80 -11.26
CA ALA A 65 11.68 -8.61 -11.86
C ALA A 65 12.99 -8.49 -11.07
N TRP A 66 13.67 -9.62 -10.88
CA TRP A 66 15.01 -9.65 -10.34
C TRP A 66 15.99 -9.34 -11.46
N PRO A 67 16.45 -8.10 -11.63
CA PRO A 67 17.46 -7.83 -12.62
C PRO A 67 18.75 -8.58 -12.21
N ASP A 68 19.50 -9.06 -13.20
CA ASP A 68 20.84 -9.51 -12.90
C ASP A 68 21.70 -8.33 -12.39
N ARG A 69 22.85 -8.64 -11.80
CA ARG A 69 23.71 -7.62 -11.21
C ARG A 69 24.18 -6.59 -12.25
N LYS A 70 24.43 -7.01 -13.48
CA LYS A 70 24.88 -6.13 -14.57
C LYS A 70 23.76 -5.15 -14.95
N GLU A 71 22.54 -5.63 -15.08
CA GLU A 71 21.37 -4.80 -15.36
C GLU A 71 21.12 -3.80 -14.23
N ALA A 72 21.14 -4.25 -12.97
CA ALA A 72 21.01 -3.38 -11.80
C ALA A 72 22.08 -2.30 -11.76
N HIS A 73 23.33 -2.64 -12.03
CA HIS A 73 24.45 -1.71 -12.11
C HIS A 73 24.28 -0.69 -13.24
N GLY A 74 23.78 -1.12 -14.40
CA GLY A 74 23.47 -0.21 -15.52
C GLY A 74 22.45 0.85 -15.10
N ARG A 75 21.35 0.43 -14.48
CA ARG A 75 20.28 1.34 -14.00
C ARG A 75 20.79 2.30 -12.92
N ILE A 76 21.59 1.84 -11.97
CA ILE A 76 22.23 2.72 -10.98
C ILE A 76 23.12 3.77 -11.67
N ALA A 77 23.96 3.34 -12.61
CA ALA A 77 24.85 4.24 -13.32
C ALA A 77 24.10 5.36 -14.11
N GLU A 78 22.95 5.02 -14.69
CA GLU A 78 22.07 6.00 -15.35
C GLU A 78 21.51 7.03 -14.36
N ALA A 79 21.21 6.64 -13.13
CA ALA A 79 20.63 7.50 -12.11
C ALA A 79 21.65 8.47 -11.46
N LEU A 80 22.92 8.05 -11.34
CA LEU A 80 23.95 8.78 -10.57
C LEU A 80 24.07 10.27 -10.94
N PRO A 81 24.08 10.66 -12.24
CA PRO A 81 24.21 12.08 -12.61
C PRO A 81 23.09 12.97 -12.08
N PHE A 82 21.92 12.40 -11.79
CA PHE A 82 20.73 13.13 -11.38
C PHE A 82 20.55 13.22 -9.86
N LEU A 83 21.30 12.43 -9.07
CA LEU A 83 21.23 12.46 -7.61
C LEU A 83 21.45 13.86 -7.00
N PRO A 84 22.35 14.72 -7.54
CA PRO A 84 22.49 16.08 -7.04
C PRO A 84 21.22 16.92 -7.12
N HIS A 85 20.32 16.66 -8.06
CA HIS A 85 19.10 17.44 -8.30
C HIS A 85 17.96 17.07 -7.33
N ILE A 86 18.00 15.89 -6.71
CA ILE A 86 16.95 15.41 -5.81
C ILE A 86 17.30 15.52 -4.31
N ARG A 87 18.39 16.22 -3.97
CA ARG A 87 18.92 16.31 -2.58
C ARG A 87 17.94 16.88 -1.56
N ASN A 88 16.99 17.67 -2.01
CA ASN A 88 15.95 18.31 -1.20
C ASN A 88 14.70 17.45 -1.02
N THR A 89 14.56 16.35 -1.75
CA THR A 89 13.33 15.56 -1.71
C THR A 89 13.25 14.66 -0.48
N SER A 90 12.04 14.34 -0.07
CA SER A 90 11.79 13.46 1.08
C SER A 90 12.17 12.01 0.79
N SER A 91 12.07 11.57 -0.46
CA SER A 91 12.51 10.25 -0.87
C SER A 91 14.02 10.10 -0.73
N TRP A 92 14.79 11.15 -1.16
CA TRP A 92 16.23 11.18 -0.92
C TRP A 92 16.59 11.22 0.56
N TRP A 93 15.81 11.90 1.38
CA TRP A 93 16.00 11.85 2.83
C TRP A 93 15.80 10.42 3.37
N GLY A 94 14.81 9.69 2.86
CA GLY A 94 14.63 8.27 3.17
C GLY A 94 15.86 7.43 2.81
N VAL A 95 16.43 7.63 1.60
CA VAL A 95 17.70 6.98 1.20
C VAL A 95 18.80 7.29 2.22
N LYS A 96 18.98 8.56 2.61
CA LYS A 96 20.01 8.94 3.59
C LYS A 96 19.82 8.27 4.96
N ILE A 97 18.57 8.15 5.43
CA ILE A 97 18.25 7.44 6.67
C ILE A 97 18.68 5.97 6.55
N ILE A 98 18.31 5.31 5.46
CA ILE A 98 18.69 3.91 5.22
C ILE A 98 20.21 3.75 5.25
N LEU A 99 20.91 4.56 4.48
CA LEU A 99 22.36 4.44 4.33
C LEU A 99 23.10 4.71 5.63
N ALA A 100 22.71 5.77 6.35
CA ALA A 100 23.35 6.13 7.62
C ALA A 100 23.04 5.13 8.73
N ASP A 101 21.75 4.83 8.96
CA ASP A 101 21.33 4.08 10.15
C ASP A 101 21.53 2.57 10.03
N LEU A 102 21.46 2.02 8.81
CA LEU A 102 21.53 0.59 8.57
C LEU A 102 22.88 0.12 8.01
N TYR A 103 23.60 0.99 7.29
CA TYR A 103 24.84 0.64 6.62
C TYR A 103 26.05 1.46 7.06
N ASP A 104 25.87 2.38 8.03
CA ASP A 104 26.93 3.28 8.50
C ASP A 104 27.62 4.07 7.37
N TRP A 105 26.81 4.47 6.38
CA TRP A 105 27.29 5.16 5.20
C TRP A 105 26.88 6.64 5.24
N HIS A 106 27.85 7.53 5.49
CA HIS A 106 27.61 8.96 5.69
C HIS A 106 28.13 9.82 4.54
N GLU A 107 28.83 9.26 3.60
CA GLU A 107 29.36 9.96 2.42
C GLU A 107 28.32 10.03 1.28
N ALA A 108 28.51 10.99 0.36
CA ALA A 108 27.66 11.09 -0.81
C ALA A 108 27.84 9.88 -1.74
N VAL A 109 26.76 9.37 -2.32
CA VAL A 109 26.80 8.35 -3.35
C VAL A 109 27.29 8.96 -4.67
N THR A 110 28.39 8.44 -5.22
CA THR A 110 29.06 8.98 -6.40
C THR A 110 29.45 7.87 -7.36
N ALA A 111 29.87 8.23 -8.58
CA ALA A 111 30.40 7.26 -9.56
C ALA A 111 31.65 6.50 -9.04
N ALA A 112 32.38 7.07 -8.09
CA ALA A 112 33.59 6.44 -7.55
C ALA A 112 33.31 5.41 -6.45
N ASN A 113 32.21 5.53 -5.68
CA ASN A 113 32.02 4.75 -4.46
C ASN A 113 30.75 3.86 -4.43
N TRP A 114 29.81 4.05 -5.33
CA TRP A 114 28.52 3.34 -5.29
C TRP A 114 28.65 1.81 -5.38
N ARG A 115 29.67 1.28 -6.08
CA ARG A 115 29.87 -0.17 -6.15
C ARG A 115 30.26 -0.76 -4.81
N ARG A 116 31.13 -0.09 -4.06
CA ARG A 116 31.46 -0.49 -2.69
C ARG A 116 30.22 -0.48 -1.80
N LEU A 117 29.35 0.50 -1.97
CA LEU A 117 28.08 0.57 -1.24
C LEU A 117 27.13 -0.58 -1.67
N ASP A 118 27.03 -0.89 -2.97
CA ASP A 118 26.22 -2.03 -3.45
C ASP A 118 26.71 -3.36 -2.85
N ASP A 119 28.02 -3.56 -2.79
CA ASP A 119 28.61 -4.76 -2.19
C ASP A 119 28.28 -4.85 -0.69
N ALA A 120 28.42 -3.75 0.07
CA ALA A 120 28.08 -3.69 1.49
C ALA A 120 26.59 -3.97 1.75
N ILE A 121 25.69 -3.47 0.90
CA ILE A 121 24.24 -3.74 1.03
C ILE A 121 23.95 -5.22 0.77
N ARG A 122 24.55 -5.82 -0.27
CA ARG A 122 24.35 -7.23 -0.60
C ARG A 122 24.84 -8.14 0.53
N GLU A 123 26.04 -7.89 1.05
CA GLU A 123 26.61 -8.64 2.16
C GLU A 123 25.72 -8.61 3.40
N ARG A 124 25.21 -7.43 3.76
CA ARG A 124 24.30 -7.28 4.91
C ARG A 124 22.96 -7.95 4.67
N ALA A 125 22.37 -7.80 3.49
CA ALA A 125 21.08 -8.39 3.17
C ALA A 125 21.09 -9.92 3.12
N ASP A 126 22.24 -10.51 2.79
CA ASP A 126 22.43 -11.96 2.82
C ASP A 126 22.78 -12.50 4.23
N ALA A 127 23.08 -11.62 5.18
CA ALA A 127 23.37 -12.02 6.56
C ALA A 127 22.12 -12.58 7.25
N GLN A 128 22.28 -13.73 7.88
CA GLN A 128 21.19 -14.39 8.61
C GLN A 128 20.60 -13.46 9.67
N GLY A 129 19.27 -13.29 9.63
CA GLY A 129 18.55 -12.48 10.59
C GLY A 129 18.58 -10.97 10.34
N TRP A 130 19.18 -10.48 9.24
CA TRP A 130 19.22 -9.04 8.94
C TRP A 130 17.85 -8.38 9.00
N HIS A 131 16.89 -8.92 8.25
CA HIS A 131 15.54 -8.38 8.21
C HIS A 131 14.81 -8.43 9.55
N HIS A 132 15.07 -9.47 10.37
CA HIS A 132 14.55 -9.52 11.73
C HIS A 132 15.10 -8.38 12.57
N GLY A 133 16.40 -8.13 12.52
CA GLY A 133 17.04 -7.04 13.23
C GLY A 133 16.51 -5.67 12.83
N VAL A 134 16.22 -5.44 11.55
CA VAL A 134 15.62 -4.20 11.06
C VAL A 134 14.19 -4.03 11.57
N LEU A 135 13.35 -5.07 11.50
CA LEU A 135 11.98 -5.02 11.99
C LEU A 135 11.92 -4.90 13.53
N ASP A 136 12.86 -5.51 14.25
CA ASP A 136 12.97 -5.40 15.71
C ASP A 136 13.32 -3.98 16.16
N ARG A 137 14.25 -3.30 15.47
CA ARG A 137 14.56 -1.87 15.74
C ARG A 137 13.33 -0.95 15.61
N LEU A 138 12.36 -1.36 14.83
CA LEU A 138 11.10 -0.63 14.61
C LEU A 138 9.98 -1.09 15.53
N ASN A 139 10.19 -2.14 16.31
CA ASN A 139 9.16 -2.82 17.10
C ASN A 139 7.97 -3.30 16.24
N ILE A 140 8.23 -3.69 14.97
CA ILE A 140 7.20 -4.21 14.07
C ILE A 140 6.91 -5.67 14.42
N ARG A 141 5.67 -5.94 14.81
CA ARG A 141 5.21 -7.27 15.27
C ARG A 141 4.60 -8.10 14.15
N ARG A 142 4.01 -7.45 13.16
CA ARG A 142 3.40 -8.07 11.99
C ARG A 142 3.54 -7.15 10.78
N THR A 143 3.56 -7.77 9.62
CA THR A 143 3.69 -7.10 8.33
C THR A 143 2.71 -7.72 7.34
N GLY A 144 1.83 -6.91 6.76
CA GLY A 144 0.91 -7.31 5.70
C GLY A 144 1.59 -7.27 4.34
N THR A 145 1.41 -8.30 3.51
CA THR A 145 1.88 -8.33 2.12
C THR A 145 0.89 -9.10 1.24
N GLU A 146 1.08 -9.04 -0.06
CA GLU A 146 0.24 -9.79 -1.01
C GLU A 146 0.54 -11.29 -0.96
N ILE A 147 -0.51 -12.12 -1.02
CA ILE A 147 -0.36 -13.57 -0.99
C ILE A 147 0.46 -14.10 -2.18
N ALA A 148 0.43 -13.43 -3.32
CA ALA A 148 1.26 -13.77 -4.49
C ALA A 148 2.76 -13.56 -4.26
N ARG A 149 3.12 -12.78 -3.24
CA ARG A 149 4.52 -12.54 -2.84
C ARG A 149 5.01 -13.54 -1.81
N ARG A 150 4.22 -14.56 -1.52
CA ARG A 150 4.61 -15.64 -0.62
C ARG A 150 5.86 -16.36 -1.15
N GLY A 151 6.84 -16.57 -0.27
CA GLY A 151 8.08 -17.25 -0.63
C GLY A 151 7.90 -18.75 -0.85
N ARG A 152 8.91 -19.36 -1.49
CA ARG A 152 9.02 -20.82 -1.52
C ARG A 152 9.72 -21.26 -0.21
N GLY A 153 9.04 -22.02 0.62
CA GLY A 153 9.56 -22.50 1.90
C GLY A 153 8.84 -21.90 3.12
N GLU A 154 9.51 -21.90 4.27
CA GLU A 154 8.95 -21.26 5.48
C GLU A 154 9.02 -19.74 5.33
N ASP A 155 7.86 -19.13 5.39
CA ASP A 155 7.75 -17.68 5.40
C ASP A 155 8.13 -17.12 6.77
N ASP A 156 8.57 -15.85 6.78
CA ASP A 156 8.74 -15.13 8.03
C ASP A 156 7.42 -15.12 8.81
N ALA A 157 7.50 -15.55 10.05
CA ALA A 157 6.33 -15.65 10.93
C ALA A 157 5.61 -14.32 11.19
N ARG A 158 6.20 -13.19 10.81
CA ARG A 158 5.59 -11.86 10.88
C ARG A 158 4.71 -11.55 9.67
N LEU A 159 4.89 -12.25 8.55
CA LEU A 159 4.11 -12.01 7.35
C LEU A 159 2.67 -12.45 7.55
N GLN A 160 1.77 -11.61 7.10
CA GLN A 160 0.34 -11.89 6.96
C GLN A 160 -0.10 -11.44 5.57
N TYR A 161 -1.11 -12.07 5.01
CA TYR A 161 -1.38 -11.93 3.60
C TYR A 161 -2.69 -11.17 3.34
N ALA A 162 -2.68 -10.39 2.26
CA ALA A 162 -3.86 -9.86 1.62
C ALA A 162 -3.99 -10.46 0.22
N LEU A 163 -5.21 -10.61 -0.27
CA LEU A 163 -5.48 -10.93 -1.66
C LEU A 163 -5.65 -9.64 -2.45
N GLU A 164 -4.77 -9.40 -3.41
CA GLU A 164 -4.89 -8.28 -4.33
C GLU A 164 -5.68 -8.66 -5.56
N TRP A 165 -6.49 -7.78 -6.05
CA TRP A 165 -7.27 -7.95 -7.28
C TRP A 165 -7.40 -6.70 -8.12
N GLY A 166 -7.61 -6.95 -9.42
CA GLY A 166 -7.66 -5.92 -10.43
C GLY A 166 -9.06 -5.46 -10.85
N PHE A 167 -10.15 -6.03 -10.30
CA PHE A 167 -11.50 -5.72 -10.75
C PHE A 167 -11.88 -4.25 -10.66
N PHE A 168 -11.39 -3.58 -9.62
CA PHE A 168 -11.65 -2.18 -9.36
C PHE A 168 -10.68 -1.26 -10.09
N THR A 169 -9.67 -1.83 -10.70
CA THR A 169 -8.73 -1.08 -11.52
C THR A 169 -9.39 -0.88 -12.87
N ARG A 170 -9.75 0.34 -13.17
CA ARG A 170 -10.18 0.70 -14.51
C ARG A 170 -9.14 0.23 -15.51
N CYS A 171 -9.54 0.03 -16.76
CA CYS A 171 -8.66 -0.21 -17.91
C CYS A 171 -7.52 0.82 -18.06
N GLN A 172 -6.82 1.12 -16.98
CA GLN A 172 -5.60 1.95 -16.94
C GLN A 172 -4.54 1.41 -17.90
N TRP A 173 -4.65 0.13 -18.20
CA TRP A 173 -3.65 -0.70 -18.80
C TRP A 173 -4.02 -1.10 -20.24
N GLY A 174 -4.95 -0.43 -20.84
CA GLY A 174 -5.34 -0.70 -22.21
C GLY A 174 -6.82 -0.60 -22.50
N GLU A 175 -7.19 -1.08 -23.66
CA GLU A 175 -8.55 -0.96 -24.22
C GLU A 175 -9.45 -2.16 -23.91
N PHE A 176 -9.11 -3.05 -22.99
CA PHE A 176 -9.90 -4.23 -22.67
C PHE A 176 -10.58 -4.15 -21.30
N ASP A 177 -11.61 -4.93 -21.10
CA ASP A 177 -12.37 -5.00 -19.88
C ASP A 177 -11.61 -5.81 -18.81
N THR A 178 -10.97 -5.13 -17.86
CA THR A 178 -10.18 -5.78 -16.82
C THR A 178 -11.02 -6.67 -15.90
N ALA A 179 -12.26 -6.28 -15.62
CA ALA A 179 -13.12 -7.00 -14.69
C ALA A 179 -13.51 -8.39 -15.20
N LEU A 180 -14.01 -8.50 -16.44
CA LEU A 180 -14.36 -9.80 -17.00
C LEU A 180 -13.14 -10.68 -17.25
N TYR A 181 -12.04 -10.08 -17.70
CA TYR A 181 -10.78 -10.80 -17.88
C TYR A 181 -10.26 -11.42 -16.61
N GLU A 182 -10.31 -10.68 -15.51
CA GLU A 182 -9.84 -11.19 -14.23
C GLU A 182 -10.70 -12.38 -13.76
N LEU A 183 -12.01 -12.29 -13.95
CA LEU A 183 -12.92 -13.40 -13.66
C LEU A 183 -12.64 -14.62 -14.54
N GLU A 184 -12.45 -14.44 -15.85
CA GLU A 184 -12.13 -15.52 -16.79
C GLU A 184 -10.82 -16.20 -16.44
N ARG A 185 -9.79 -15.42 -16.11
CA ARG A 185 -8.48 -15.93 -15.70
C ARG A 185 -8.55 -16.81 -14.48
N CYS A 186 -9.42 -16.46 -13.53
CA CYS A 186 -9.58 -17.17 -12.26
C CYS A 186 -10.64 -18.28 -12.33
N TRP A 187 -11.44 -18.35 -13.38
CA TRP A 187 -12.52 -19.35 -13.46
C TRP A 187 -11.96 -20.78 -13.48
N GLY A 188 -12.35 -21.58 -12.49
CA GLY A 188 -11.84 -22.94 -12.29
C GLY A 188 -10.45 -23.02 -11.63
N ARG A 189 -9.89 -21.88 -11.22
CA ARG A 189 -8.61 -21.81 -10.50
C ARG A 189 -8.78 -21.09 -9.17
N THR A 190 -7.83 -21.30 -8.25
CA THR A 190 -7.72 -20.46 -7.06
C THR A 190 -7.32 -19.04 -7.48
N PRO A 191 -7.96 -17.98 -6.96
CA PRO A 191 -7.55 -16.62 -7.21
C PRO A 191 -6.10 -16.41 -6.76
N GLU A 192 -5.26 -16.02 -7.70
CA GLU A 192 -3.92 -15.52 -7.44
C GLU A 192 -3.96 -14.01 -7.60
N SER A 193 -3.01 -13.30 -7.03
CA SER A 193 -2.89 -11.87 -7.32
C SER A 193 -2.82 -11.63 -8.82
N PRO A 194 -3.37 -10.50 -9.29
CA PRO A 194 -3.37 -10.18 -10.70
C PRO A 194 -1.94 -10.27 -11.26
N SER A 195 -1.85 -10.75 -12.49
CA SER A 195 -0.59 -10.78 -13.21
C SER A 195 0.03 -9.38 -13.18
N PRO A 196 1.34 -9.23 -12.96
CA PRO A 196 1.95 -7.92 -12.93
C PRO A 196 1.61 -7.20 -14.22
N ILE A 197 0.98 -6.05 -14.06
CA ILE A 197 0.57 -5.17 -15.11
C ILE A 197 1.84 -4.74 -15.84
N GLY A 198 1.93 -5.02 -17.13
CA GLY A 198 3.08 -4.60 -17.92
C GLY A 198 3.60 -5.59 -18.94
N THR A 199 3.08 -6.80 -19.01
CA THR A 199 3.39 -7.71 -20.13
C THR A 199 2.40 -7.49 -21.25
N GLY A 200 2.60 -6.49 -22.06
CA GLY A 200 1.92 -5.98 -23.23
C GLY A 200 1.09 -6.92 -24.13
N GLY A 201 0.28 -7.80 -23.59
CA GLY A 201 -0.59 -8.67 -24.34
C GLY A 201 -1.88 -8.98 -23.59
N ARG A 202 -2.98 -9.09 -24.34
CA ARG A 202 -4.25 -9.59 -23.85
C ARG A 202 -4.04 -11.02 -23.30
N PRO A 203 -4.35 -11.30 -22.02
CA PRO A 203 -4.24 -12.66 -21.51
C PRO A 203 -5.13 -13.59 -22.33
N THR A 204 -4.60 -14.72 -22.75
CA THR A 204 -5.44 -15.78 -23.32
C THR A 204 -6.22 -16.43 -22.19
N THR A 205 -7.53 -16.42 -22.29
CA THR A 205 -8.43 -17.09 -21.34
C THR A 205 -8.96 -18.37 -21.96
N GLU A 206 -9.00 -19.44 -21.18
CA GLU A 206 -9.54 -20.74 -21.64
C GLU A 206 -11.07 -20.71 -21.76
N ARG A 207 -11.71 -19.76 -21.11
CA ARG A 207 -13.17 -19.63 -21.07
C ARG A 207 -13.58 -18.16 -21.10
N ALA A 208 -14.36 -17.82 -22.09
CA ALA A 208 -14.93 -16.48 -22.23
C ALA A 208 -16.29 -16.39 -21.51
N ILE A 209 -16.53 -15.27 -20.84
CA ILE A 209 -17.83 -14.93 -20.23
C ILE A 209 -18.66 -14.21 -21.27
N GLY A 210 -19.80 -14.81 -21.67
CA GLY A 210 -20.70 -14.27 -22.68
C GLY A 210 -22.13 -14.02 -22.21
N SER A 211 -22.48 -14.42 -20.99
CA SER A 211 -23.82 -14.28 -20.45
C SER A 211 -23.81 -13.79 -18.99
N LEU A 212 -24.93 -13.20 -18.57
CA LEU A 212 -25.12 -12.75 -17.20
C LEU A 212 -25.00 -13.90 -16.19
N ALA A 213 -25.57 -15.07 -16.51
CA ALA A 213 -25.47 -16.26 -15.67
C ALA A 213 -24.01 -16.70 -15.46
N GLU A 214 -23.17 -16.57 -16.48
CA GLU A 214 -21.74 -16.87 -16.36
C GLU A 214 -21.00 -15.83 -15.53
N VAL A 215 -21.35 -14.53 -15.59
CA VAL A 215 -20.80 -13.50 -14.70
C VAL A 215 -21.09 -13.86 -13.25
N HIS A 216 -22.34 -14.16 -12.91
CA HIS A 216 -22.73 -14.56 -11.56
C HIS A 216 -22.01 -15.83 -11.08
N ALA A 217 -21.91 -16.84 -11.95
CA ALA A 217 -21.22 -18.08 -11.63
C ALA A 217 -19.71 -17.85 -11.39
N ALA A 218 -19.08 -17.03 -12.22
CA ALA A 218 -17.67 -16.70 -12.11
C ALA A 218 -17.35 -15.92 -10.83
N VAL A 219 -18.15 -14.89 -10.49
CA VAL A 219 -17.98 -14.13 -9.25
C VAL A 219 -18.19 -15.02 -8.02
N LYS A 220 -19.25 -15.85 -8.02
CA LYS A 220 -19.50 -16.80 -6.93
C LYS A 220 -18.37 -17.81 -6.77
N HIS A 221 -17.86 -18.34 -7.87
CA HIS A 221 -16.68 -19.22 -7.86
C HIS A 221 -15.48 -18.51 -7.29
N TYR A 222 -15.17 -17.28 -7.77
CA TYR A 222 -14.04 -16.49 -7.32
C TYR A 222 -14.09 -16.24 -5.80
N VAL A 223 -15.22 -15.74 -5.29
CA VAL A 223 -15.41 -15.51 -3.85
C VAL A 223 -15.32 -16.83 -3.06
N GLY A 224 -15.84 -17.93 -3.65
CA GLY A 224 -15.76 -19.28 -3.06
C GLY A 224 -14.34 -19.79 -2.90
N ALA A 225 -13.45 -19.42 -3.81
CA ALA A 225 -12.07 -19.88 -3.88
C ALA A 225 -11.09 -19.01 -3.08
N ILE A 226 -11.54 -17.86 -2.52
CA ILE A 226 -10.67 -17.01 -1.68
C ILE A 226 -10.19 -17.81 -0.46
N PRO A 227 -8.87 -17.84 -0.20
CA PRO A 227 -8.32 -18.58 0.92
C PRO A 227 -8.48 -17.79 2.25
N PHE A 228 -9.72 -17.60 2.70
CA PHE A 228 -10.05 -16.77 3.86
C PHE A 228 -9.29 -17.13 5.16
N GLY A 229 -8.83 -18.39 5.29
CA GLY A 229 -7.99 -18.80 6.42
C GLY A 229 -6.55 -18.29 6.36
N GLN A 230 -6.12 -17.78 5.21
CA GLN A 230 -4.75 -17.32 4.94
C GLN A 230 -4.67 -15.82 4.70
N VAL A 231 -5.77 -15.15 4.37
CA VAL A 231 -5.79 -13.71 4.07
C VAL A 231 -6.60 -12.94 5.11
N LEU A 232 -6.10 -11.76 5.48
CA LEU A 232 -6.73 -10.83 6.43
C LEU A 232 -7.64 -9.83 5.74
N ALA A 233 -7.25 -9.46 4.53
CA ALA A 233 -7.87 -8.42 3.77
C ALA A 233 -7.86 -8.75 2.29
N THR A 234 -8.72 -8.08 1.57
CA THR A 234 -8.57 -7.94 0.12
C THR A 234 -8.06 -6.54 -0.16
N ALA A 235 -7.10 -6.41 -1.07
CA ALA A 235 -6.50 -5.15 -1.40
C ALA A 235 -6.68 -4.84 -2.89
N THR A 236 -6.98 -3.58 -3.21
CA THR A 236 -7.10 -3.14 -4.60
C THR A 236 -6.80 -1.65 -4.73
N HIS A 237 -6.63 -1.20 -5.95
CA HIS A 237 -6.64 0.21 -6.31
C HIS A 237 -8.01 0.57 -6.89
N ILE A 238 -8.68 1.54 -6.31
CA ILE A 238 -9.98 2.03 -6.80
C ILE A 238 -9.75 3.24 -7.68
N SER A 239 -10.09 3.12 -8.97
CA SER A 239 -10.06 4.24 -9.89
C SER A 239 -11.09 5.30 -9.51
N THR A 240 -10.66 6.56 -9.48
CA THR A 240 -11.55 7.70 -9.23
C THR A 240 -12.40 8.09 -10.45
N ASP A 241 -12.18 7.45 -11.59
CA ASP A 241 -12.95 7.68 -12.82
C ASP A 241 -14.03 6.60 -13.06
N ILE A 242 -14.02 5.51 -12.28
CA ILE A 242 -15.07 4.49 -12.36
C ILE A 242 -16.30 4.98 -11.58
N HIS A 243 -17.47 4.75 -12.16
CA HIS A 243 -18.72 4.97 -11.47
C HIS A 243 -19.07 3.77 -10.58
N TYR A 244 -19.18 4.01 -9.27
CA TYR A 244 -19.59 3.00 -8.28
C TYR A 244 -21.10 2.94 -8.13
N ARG A 245 -21.82 3.11 -9.22
CA ARG A 245 -23.27 3.02 -9.28
C ARG A 245 -23.73 1.57 -9.40
N VAL A 246 -24.94 1.31 -9.00
CA VAL A 246 -25.63 0.05 -9.31
C VAL A 246 -25.94 0.03 -10.81
N VAL A 247 -25.53 -1.03 -11.48
CA VAL A 247 -25.83 -1.31 -12.88
C VAL A 247 -26.91 -2.38 -12.93
N SER A 248 -27.95 -2.19 -13.76
CA SER A 248 -29.02 -3.16 -13.92
C SER A 248 -28.56 -4.34 -14.79
N ASP A 249 -29.25 -5.48 -14.63
CA ASP A 249 -29.03 -6.69 -15.42
C ASP A 249 -29.16 -6.39 -16.95
N GLY A 250 -30.16 -5.60 -17.33
CA GLY A 250 -30.37 -5.23 -18.72
C GLY A 250 -29.24 -4.38 -19.31
N GLU A 251 -28.67 -3.45 -18.53
CA GLU A 251 -27.48 -2.69 -18.96
C GLU A 251 -26.28 -3.61 -19.16
N MET A 252 -26.06 -4.53 -18.19
CA MET A 252 -24.95 -5.48 -18.26
C MET A 252 -25.09 -6.44 -19.45
N GLU A 253 -26.28 -7.00 -19.69
CA GLU A 253 -26.54 -7.86 -20.86
C GLU A 253 -26.34 -7.11 -22.18
N GLY A 254 -26.79 -5.85 -22.25
CA GLY A 254 -26.58 -4.99 -23.40
C GLY A 254 -25.09 -4.77 -23.69
N ALA A 255 -24.30 -4.54 -22.68
CA ALA A 255 -22.86 -4.37 -22.80
C ALA A 255 -22.16 -5.70 -23.19
N LEU A 256 -22.56 -6.83 -22.59
CA LEU A 256 -22.01 -8.16 -22.92
C LEU A 256 -22.20 -8.52 -24.41
N ARG A 257 -23.37 -8.24 -24.98
CA ARG A 257 -23.61 -8.48 -26.42
C ARG A 257 -22.66 -7.73 -27.36
N ARG A 258 -22.09 -6.61 -26.90
CA ARG A 258 -21.15 -5.77 -27.65
C ARG A 258 -19.72 -5.87 -27.15
N ARG A 259 -19.43 -6.84 -26.29
CA ARG A 259 -18.16 -6.95 -25.57
C ARG A 259 -16.91 -6.81 -26.44
N ALA A 260 -16.90 -7.46 -27.60
CA ALA A 260 -15.76 -7.42 -28.54
C ALA A 260 -15.44 -6.01 -29.06
N GLN A 261 -16.43 -5.12 -29.04
CA GLN A 261 -16.35 -3.74 -29.52
C GLN A 261 -16.71 -2.74 -28.41
N ALA A 262 -16.58 -3.17 -27.15
CA ALA A 262 -17.02 -2.39 -26.01
C ALA A 262 -16.34 -1.02 -25.96
N SER A 263 -17.15 0.02 -25.87
CA SER A 263 -16.72 1.40 -25.60
C SER A 263 -16.16 1.54 -24.18
N ALA A 264 -15.50 2.64 -23.88
CA ALA A 264 -15.04 2.91 -22.53
C ALA A 264 -16.20 2.90 -21.51
N ALA A 265 -17.35 3.46 -21.88
CA ALA A 265 -18.54 3.47 -21.03
C ALA A 265 -19.09 2.05 -20.74
N GLU A 266 -19.03 1.15 -21.72
CA GLU A 266 -19.44 -0.25 -21.54
C GLU A 266 -18.45 -1.04 -20.68
N ARG A 267 -17.16 -0.76 -20.78
CA ARG A 267 -16.16 -1.32 -19.87
C ARG A 267 -16.37 -0.85 -18.43
N ASP A 268 -16.79 0.39 -18.24
CA ASP A 268 -17.18 0.91 -16.91
C ASP A 268 -18.43 0.17 -16.36
N ILE A 269 -19.38 -0.22 -17.22
CA ILE A 269 -20.53 -1.07 -16.85
C ILE A 269 -20.05 -2.43 -16.34
N PHE A 270 -19.12 -3.08 -17.03
CA PHE A 270 -18.57 -4.37 -16.58
C PHE A 270 -17.91 -4.22 -15.20
N ALA A 271 -17.07 -3.21 -15.01
CA ALA A 271 -16.41 -2.98 -13.75
C ALA A 271 -17.41 -2.71 -12.62
N ALA A 272 -18.36 -1.81 -12.83
CA ALA A 272 -19.36 -1.44 -11.82
C ALA A 272 -20.25 -2.63 -11.43
N TYR A 273 -20.72 -3.41 -12.43
CA TYR A 273 -21.55 -4.59 -12.18
C TYR A 273 -20.79 -5.70 -11.43
N VAL A 274 -19.59 -6.03 -11.90
CA VAL A 274 -18.76 -7.07 -11.26
C VAL A 274 -18.38 -6.66 -9.83
N ASN A 275 -18.04 -5.41 -9.61
CA ASN A 275 -17.68 -4.92 -8.29
C ASN A 275 -18.84 -5.01 -7.29
N GLU A 276 -20.04 -4.57 -7.69
CA GLU A 276 -21.23 -4.64 -6.83
C GLU A 276 -21.61 -6.09 -6.52
N LEU A 277 -21.60 -6.95 -7.54
CA LEU A 277 -21.88 -8.37 -7.37
C LEU A 277 -20.84 -9.05 -6.48
N PHE A 278 -19.56 -8.72 -6.67
CA PHE A 278 -18.49 -9.23 -5.85
C PHE A 278 -18.62 -8.83 -4.38
N LEU A 279 -18.85 -7.56 -4.09
CA LEU A 279 -19.07 -7.08 -2.72
C LEU A 279 -20.28 -7.75 -2.09
N THR A 280 -21.36 -7.91 -2.85
CA THR A 280 -22.57 -8.62 -2.43
C THR A 280 -22.28 -10.09 -2.07
N GLU A 281 -21.54 -10.80 -2.91
CA GLU A 281 -21.17 -12.20 -2.65
C GLU A 281 -20.18 -12.32 -1.47
N LEU A 282 -19.28 -11.38 -1.32
CA LEU A 282 -18.35 -11.33 -0.21
C LEU A 282 -19.10 -11.09 1.12
N GLU A 283 -20.06 -10.19 1.14
CA GLU A 283 -20.90 -9.89 2.31
C GLU A 283 -21.72 -11.08 2.77
N LYS A 284 -22.30 -11.85 1.83
CA LYS A 284 -23.06 -13.09 2.11
C LYS A 284 -22.21 -14.14 2.82
N ARG A 285 -20.91 -14.08 2.73
CA ARG A 285 -20.01 -15.02 3.43
C ARG A 285 -19.95 -14.78 4.93
N GLY A 286 -20.48 -13.65 5.43
CA GLY A 286 -20.53 -13.31 6.85
C GLY A 286 -19.16 -13.31 7.53
N ARG A 287 -18.09 -13.11 6.79
CA ARG A 287 -16.72 -13.15 7.31
C ARG A 287 -16.21 -11.74 7.56
N GLU A 288 -15.49 -11.60 8.63
CA GLU A 288 -14.82 -10.36 8.97
C GLU A 288 -13.56 -10.14 8.10
N ILE A 289 -13.74 -10.02 6.79
CA ILE A 289 -12.66 -9.62 5.91
C ILE A 289 -12.70 -8.11 5.69
N VAL A 290 -11.54 -7.48 5.65
CA VAL A 290 -11.43 -6.05 5.37
C VAL A 290 -11.21 -5.84 3.88
N PHE A 291 -12.00 -4.99 3.27
CA PHE A 291 -11.80 -4.53 1.92
C PHE A 291 -10.90 -3.29 1.93
N GLN A 292 -9.61 -3.49 1.67
CA GLN A 292 -8.63 -2.40 1.59
C GLN A 292 -8.56 -1.85 0.17
N PHE A 293 -8.45 -0.54 0.03
CA PHE A 293 -8.27 0.09 -1.27
C PHE A 293 -7.47 1.38 -1.16
N SER A 294 -6.67 1.64 -2.19
CA SER A 294 -6.03 2.94 -2.40
C SER A 294 -6.93 3.84 -3.24
N PHE A 295 -6.97 5.13 -2.92
CA PHE A 295 -7.90 6.09 -3.52
C PHE A 295 -7.27 7.48 -3.69
N ALA A 296 -7.79 8.25 -4.64
CA ALA A 296 -7.49 9.64 -4.96
C ALA A 296 -6.21 9.89 -5.78
N ALA A 297 -5.47 8.87 -6.20
CA ALA A 297 -4.47 8.99 -7.25
C ALA A 297 -4.54 7.78 -8.17
N GLU A 298 -4.39 8.05 -9.46
CA GLU A 298 -4.35 7.06 -10.51
C GLU A 298 -2.89 6.89 -10.95
N PRO A 299 -2.25 5.74 -10.72
CA PRO A 299 -1.00 5.45 -11.39
C PRO A 299 -1.25 5.33 -12.88
N LEU A 300 -0.54 6.11 -13.66
CA LEU A 300 -0.65 6.08 -15.13
C LEU A 300 0.42 5.16 -15.72
N PRO A 301 0.24 4.70 -16.96
CA PRO A 301 1.27 3.97 -17.69
C PRO A 301 2.61 4.72 -17.67
N PHE A 302 3.68 3.97 -17.84
CA PHE A 302 5.05 4.47 -17.78
C PHE A 302 5.24 5.81 -18.50
N GLU A 303 6.01 6.69 -17.86
CA GLU A 303 6.39 8.01 -18.37
C GLU A 303 5.27 9.06 -18.45
N THR A 304 4.06 8.73 -18.05
CA THR A 304 2.95 9.69 -17.95
C THR A 304 2.63 10.12 -16.52
N GLY A 305 3.29 9.51 -15.53
CA GLY A 305 3.16 9.87 -14.12
C GLY A 305 1.88 9.38 -13.47
N SER A 306 1.41 10.10 -12.47
CA SER A 306 0.18 9.83 -11.74
C SER A 306 -0.81 10.96 -11.93
N ARG A 307 -2.10 10.62 -11.97
CA ARG A 307 -3.19 11.58 -12.00
C ARG A 307 -3.88 11.61 -10.64
N VAL A 308 -4.05 12.80 -10.06
CA VAL A 308 -4.88 13.01 -8.87
C VAL A 308 -6.29 13.40 -9.29
N ASN A 309 -7.29 12.67 -8.81
CA ASN A 309 -8.69 12.92 -9.09
C ASN A 309 -9.53 12.76 -7.80
N LEU A 310 -10.43 13.72 -7.56
CA LEU A 310 -11.29 13.78 -6.38
C LEU A 310 -12.76 13.50 -6.71
N LYS A 311 -13.07 13.17 -7.96
CA LYS A 311 -14.42 12.75 -8.35
C LYS A 311 -14.77 11.44 -7.62
N SER A 312 -16.04 11.14 -7.56
CA SER A 312 -16.56 9.85 -7.04
C SER A 312 -16.54 9.66 -5.52
N ILE A 313 -16.19 10.68 -4.72
CA ILE A 313 -16.31 10.55 -3.25
C ILE A 313 -17.75 10.21 -2.83
N ALA A 314 -18.74 10.86 -3.44
CA ALA A 314 -20.15 10.58 -3.14
C ALA A 314 -20.58 9.18 -3.57
N GLU A 315 -20.11 8.71 -4.74
CA GLU A 315 -20.39 7.37 -5.23
C GLU A 315 -19.70 6.31 -4.36
N LEU A 316 -18.46 6.57 -3.93
CA LEU A 316 -17.74 5.76 -2.97
C LEU A 316 -18.50 5.63 -1.64
N ALA A 317 -19.00 6.74 -1.12
CA ALA A 317 -19.81 6.76 0.09
C ALA A 317 -21.09 5.91 -0.07
N ALA A 318 -21.76 6.04 -1.22
CA ALA A 318 -22.94 5.25 -1.52
C ALA A 318 -22.64 3.75 -1.65
N MET A 319 -21.51 3.39 -2.27
CA MET A 319 -21.04 1.99 -2.36
C MET A 319 -20.78 1.41 -0.96
N ILE A 320 -20.06 2.12 -0.11
CA ILE A 320 -19.75 1.66 1.26
C ILE A 320 -21.03 1.51 2.08
N ALA A 321 -21.97 2.44 1.95
CA ALA A 321 -23.24 2.41 2.67
C ALA A 321 -24.16 1.24 2.24
N ARG A 322 -24.04 0.77 0.99
CA ARG A 322 -24.81 -0.41 0.52
C ARG A 322 -24.35 -1.74 1.10
N HIS A 323 -23.11 -1.80 1.62
CA HIS A 323 -22.51 -3.01 2.16
C HIS A 323 -22.14 -2.88 3.64
N PRO A 324 -23.14 -2.74 4.55
CA PRO A 324 -22.89 -2.52 5.97
C PRO A 324 -22.23 -3.70 6.68
N GLY A 325 -22.36 -4.91 6.14
CA GLY A 325 -21.71 -6.13 6.63
C GLY A 325 -20.24 -6.29 6.26
N LEU A 326 -19.70 -5.41 5.40
CA LEU A 326 -18.29 -5.37 5.06
C LEU A 326 -17.58 -4.24 5.80
N ARG A 327 -16.29 -4.43 6.06
CA ARG A 327 -15.41 -3.38 6.58
C ARG A 327 -14.53 -2.85 5.46
N PHE A 328 -14.55 -1.53 5.27
CA PHE A 328 -13.75 -0.84 4.26
C PHE A 328 -12.63 -0.05 4.91
N GLN A 329 -11.47 -0.08 4.27
CA GLN A 329 -10.30 0.67 4.70
C GLN A 329 -9.62 1.35 3.52
N CYS A 330 -9.49 2.66 3.58
CA CYS A 330 -8.91 3.47 2.53
C CYS A 330 -7.45 3.84 2.82
N PHE A 331 -6.58 3.56 1.86
CA PHE A 331 -5.23 4.10 1.75
C PHE A 331 -5.31 5.37 0.92
N LEU A 332 -5.44 6.49 1.60
CA LEU A 332 -5.61 7.77 0.93
C LEU A 332 -4.28 8.27 0.35
N SER A 333 -4.27 8.59 -0.94
CA SER A 333 -3.07 9.02 -1.65
C SER A 333 -2.91 10.54 -1.79
N SER A 334 -3.97 11.31 -1.56
CA SER A 334 -3.93 12.78 -1.70
C SER A 334 -4.59 13.48 -0.50
N ARG A 335 -3.86 14.40 0.13
CA ARG A 335 -4.37 15.20 1.26
C ARG A 335 -5.65 15.97 0.94
N HIS A 336 -5.87 16.32 -0.31
CA HIS A 336 -7.04 17.10 -0.73
C HIS A 336 -8.37 16.35 -0.50
N ALA A 337 -8.36 15.03 -0.42
CA ALA A 337 -9.54 14.23 -0.07
C ALA A 337 -9.62 13.91 1.43
N ASN A 338 -8.60 14.24 2.24
CA ASN A 338 -8.52 13.77 3.62
C ASN A 338 -9.70 14.21 4.48
N GLN A 339 -10.03 15.49 4.48
CA GLN A 339 -11.14 16.02 5.28
C GLN A 339 -12.49 15.39 4.87
N SER A 340 -12.76 15.27 3.57
CA SER A 340 -13.99 14.65 3.07
C SER A 340 -14.11 13.19 3.48
N LEU A 341 -13.01 12.41 3.37
CA LEU A 341 -13.01 11.01 3.78
C LEU A 341 -13.04 10.84 5.31
N CYS A 342 -12.48 11.76 6.07
CA CYS A 342 -12.69 11.80 7.53
C CYS A 342 -14.16 12.02 7.89
N THR A 343 -14.85 12.92 7.18
CA THR A 343 -16.30 13.12 7.37
C THR A 343 -17.06 11.83 7.08
N LEU A 344 -16.79 11.15 5.96
CA LEU A 344 -17.41 9.86 5.65
C LEU A 344 -17.11 8.79 6.71
N ALA A 345 -15.86 8.72 7.19
CA ALA A 345 -15.50 7.76 8.21
C ALA A 345 -16.19 7.98 9.55
N ARG A 346 -16.62 9.21 9.85
CA ARG A 346 -17.45 9.51 11.02
C ARG A 346 -18.91 9.05 10.86
N GLU A 347 -19.43 9.08 9.65
CA GLU A 347 -20.82 8.77 9.34
C GLU A 347 -21.05 7.29 8.99
N LEU A 348 -20.01 6.63 8.41
CA LEU A 348 -20.07 5.23 8.00
C LEU A 348 -19.31 4.35 9.00
N PRO A 349 -20.02 3.60 9.86
CA PRO A 349 -19.38 2.77 10.90
C PRO A 349 -18.40 1.73 10.36
N ASN A 350 -18.63 1.26 9.15
CA ASN A 350 -17.85 0.24 8.47
C ASN A 350 -16.68 0.78 7.62
N PHE A 351 -16.38 2.09 7.71
CA PHE A 351 -15.31 2.73 6.95
C PHE A 351 -14.21 3.30 7.85
N SER A 352 -12.94 3.09 7.50
CA SER A 352 -11.75 3.55 8.22
C SER A 352 -10.66 4.06 7.28
N LEU A 353 -9.75 4.90 7.79
CA LEU A 353 -8.63 5.44 7.03
C LEU A 353 -7.31 4.86 7.56
N ALA A 354 -6.36 4.62 6.66
CA ALA A 354 -5.08 4.04 7.02
C ALA A 354 -3.89 4.77 6.40
N GLY A 355 -2.88 4.95 7.20
CA GLY A 355 -1.53 5.38 6.86
C GLY A 355 -1.43 6.56 5.89
N TYR A 356 -0.29 6.61 5.23
CA TYR A 356 0.05 7.68 4.28
C TYR A 356 0.63 7.02 3.03
N TRP A 357 -0.02 7.20 1.90
CA TRP A 357 0.35 6.56 0.66
C TRP A 357 0.54 7.58 -0.46
N TRP A 358 1.41 7.28 -1.46
CA TRP A 358 1.68 8.04 -2.66
C TRP A 358 1.97 9.52 -2.37
N HIS A 359 1.15 10.45 -2.85
CA HIS A 359 1.34 11.90 -2.70
C HIS A 359 1.15 12.43 -1.26
N ASN A 360 0.73 11.59 -0.34
CA ASN A 360 0.70 11.91 1.09
C ASN A 360 1.99 11.52 1.83
N PHE A 361 2.92 10.81 1.20
CA PHE A 361 4.13 10.34 1.87
C PHE A 361 5.26 11.39 1.81
N PHE A 362 4.98 12.60 2.33
CA PHE A 362 5.94 13.68 2.51
C PHE A 362 5.82 14.24 3.92
N PRO A 363 6.91 14.56 4.63
CA PRO A 363 6.87 14.89 6.07
C PRO A 363 5.81 15.93 6.44
N ASP A 364 5.71 17.02 5.71
CA ASP A 364 4.74 18.08 6.01
C ASP A 364 3.31 17.67 5.66
N VAL A 365 3.13 16.87 4.61
CA VAL A 365 1.80 16.33 4.25
C VAL A 365 1.36 15.30 5.29
N ILE A 366 2.25 14.38 5.69
CA ILE A 366 1.99 13.41 6.77
C ILE A 366 1.53 14.14 8.04
N ARG A 367 2.24 15.20 8.43
CA ARG A 367 1.91 15.99 9.62
C ARG A 367 0.53 16.62 9.54
N GLN A 368 0.19 17.23 8.40
CA GLN A 368 -1.12 17.86 8.19
C GLN A 368 -2.26 16.83 8.21
N VAL A 369 -2.14 15.78 7.42
CA VAL A 369 -3.14 14.69 7.34
C VAL A 369 -3.33 14.01 8.70
N MET A 370 -2.25 13.79 9.43
CA MET A 370 -2.27 13.19 10.77
C MET A 370 -2.97 14.09 11.78
N ALA A 371 -2.65 15.39 11.80
CA ALA A 371 -3.29 16.34 12.69
C ALA A 371 -4.80 16.42 12.48
N GLU A 372 -5.26 16.49 11.22
CA GLU A 372 -6.68 16.47 10.86
C GLU A 372 -7.36 15.17 11.30
N ARG A 373 -6.76 14.02 11.04
CA ARG A 373 -7.34 12.72 11.44
C ARG A 373 -7.45 12.58 12.96
N LEU A 374 -6.46 13.05 13.71
CA LEU A 374 -6.50 13.04 15.17
C LEU A 374 -7.57 13.94 15.76
N ASP A 375 -7.95 15.02 15.06
CA ASP A 375 -9.05 15.89 15.45
C ASP A 375 -10.42 15.34 15.03
N MET A 376 -10.50 14.69 13.89
CA MET A 376 -11.77 14.31 13.28
C MET A 376 -12.21 12.89 13.59
N LEU A 377 -11.29 11.95 13.81
CA LEU A 377 -11.60 10.52 13.88
C LEU A 377 -11.33 9.93 15.26
N PRO A 378 -12.23 9.06 15.76
CA PRO A 378 -11.90 8.18 16.87
C PRO A 378 -10.67 7.33 16.55
N VAL A 379 -9.91 6.98 17.60
CA VAL A 379 -8.66 6.19 17.48
C VAL A 379 -8.88 4.87 16.72
N ASN A 380 -10.00 4.20 16.93
CA ASN A 380 -10.34 2.93 16.31
C ASN A 380 -10.84 3.04 14.85
N LYS A 381 -10.87 4.24 14.28
CA LYS A 381 -11.26 4.50 12.89
C LYS A 381 -10.09 4.89 12.00
N GLN A 382 -8.88 4.84 12.54
CA GLN A 382 -7.67 5.23 11.82
C GLN A 382 -6.49 4.33 12.17
N ILE A 383 -5.63 4.12 11.19
CA ILE A 383 -4.35 3.43 11.33
C ILE A 383 -3.22 4.42 11.02
N GLY A 384 -2.28 4.57 11.93
CA GLY A 384 -1.24 5.59 11.86
C GLY A 384 -0.03 5.21 10.99
N PHE A 385 0.06 3.97 10.50
CA PHE A 385 1.21 3.55 9.72
C PHE A 385 0.93 2.36 8.81
N PHE A 386 1.48 2.41 7.62
CA PHE A 386 1.91 1.28 6.80
C PHE A 386 3.09 1.73 5.93
N SER A 387 3.95 0.81 5.56
CA SER A 387 5.18 1.19 4.87
C SER A 387 5.06 1.20 3.35
N ASP A 388 4.20 0.39 2.76
CA ASP A 388 4.14 0.24 1.31
C ASP A 388 5.52 -0.07 0.70
N ALA A 389 6.35 -0.82 1.44
CA ALA A 389 7.76 -1.01 1.15
C ALA A 389 8.02 -2.31 0.39
N TYR A 390 9.05 -2.31 -0.46
CA TYR A 390 9.50 -3.47 -1.23
C TYR A 390 10.67 -4.21 -0.57
N CYS A 391 11.30 -3.59 0.42
CA CYS A 391 12.31 -4.20 1.28
C CYS A 391 12.25 -3.56 2.68
N VAL A 392 12.76 -4.27 3.70
CA VAL A 392 12.71 -3.81 5.09
C VAL A 392 13.48 -2.52 5.34
N GLU A 393 14.46 -2.19 4.52
CA GLU A 393 15.19 -0.93 4.58
C GLU A 393 14.27 0.26 4.32
N TRP A 394 13.38 0.16 3.33
CA TRP A 394 12.36 1.18 3.10
C TRP A 394 11.28 1.18 4.18
N THR A 395 10.91 0.02 4.73
CA THR A 395 10.06 -0.04 5.93
C THR A 395 10.69 0.79 7.06
N TYR A 396 12.02 0.65 7.26
CA TYR A 396 12.77 1.39 8.27
C TYR A 396 12.68 2.90 8.05
N ALA A 397 13.07 3.38 6.87
CA ALA A 397 13.09 4.82 6.60
C ALA A 397 11.68 5.45 6.75
N LYS A 398 10.66 4.78 6.23
CA LYS A 398 9.27 5.25 6.30
C LYS A 398 8.75 5.28 7.74
N ALA A 399 9.05 4.27 8.55
CA ALA A 399 8.66 4.24 9.95
C ALA A 399 9.34 5.37 10.76
N ILE A 400 10.62 5.63 10.53
CA ILE A 400 11.34 6.73 11.16
C ILE A 400 10.73 8.09 10.79
N ILE A 401 10.43 8.31 9.49
CA ILE A 401 9.80 9.56 9.03
C ILE A 401 8.43 9.75 9.67
N VAL A 402 7.56 8.74 9.64
CA VAL A 402 6.21 8.83 10.22
C VAL A 402 6.27 9.05 11.73
N ARG A 403 7.14 8.31 12.44
CA ARG A 403 7.31 8.44 13.90
C ARG A 403 7.75 9.85 14.30
N ARG A 404 8.65 10.46 13.55
CA ARG A 404 9.08 11.86 13.77
C ARG A 404 7.93 12.85 13.57
N GLN A 405 7.08 12.65 12.58
CA GLN A 405 5.92 13.53 12.37
C GLN A 405 4.85 13.31 13.45
N LEU A 406 4.62 12.06 13.85
CA LEU A 406 3.70 11.75 14.96
C LEU A 406 4.14 12.44 16.26
N ALA A 407 5.43 12.35 16.62
CA ALA A 407 5.96 13.02 17.81
C ALA A 407 5.73 14.54 17.79
N ARG A 408 5.90 15.17 16.61
CA ARG A 408 5.65 16.62 16.45
C ARG A 408 4.19 16.98 16.62
N VAL A 409 3.28 16.25 15.93
CA VAL A 409 1.83 16.49 16.05
C VAL A 409 1.37 16.29 17.50
N LEU A 410 1.80 15.22 18.15
CA LEU A 410 1.43 14.95 19.53
C LEU A 410 1.99 16.00 20.51
N ALA A 411 3.20 16.50 20.27
CA ALA A 411 3.78 17.60 21.06
C ALA A 411 2.96 18.90 20.89
N GLU A 412 2.46 19.18 19.68
CA GLU A 412 1.57 20.30 19.41
C GLU A 412 0.24 20.14 20.16
N LYS A 413 -0.38 18.96 20.15
CA LYS A 413 -1.63 18.64 20.87
C LYS A 413 -1.48 18.79 22.38
N ILE A 414 -0.34 18.38 22.94
CA ILE A 414 -0.03 18.65 24.37
C ILE A 414 0.10 20.15 24.62
N GLY A 415 0.84 20.87 23.76
CA GLY A 415 1.03 22.32 23.88
C GLY A 415 -0.26 23.13 23.82
N GLN A 416 -1.26 22.62 23.08
CA GLN A 416 -2.59 23.20 22.98
C GLN A 416 -3.55 22.80 24.13
N GLY A 417 -3.10 21.89 25.00
CA GLY A 417 -3.93 21.36 26.09
C GLY A 417 -4.99 20.36 25.66
N GLN A 418 -4.95 19.87 24.40
CA GLN A 418 -5.90 18.87 23.92
C GLN A 418 -5.63 17.49 24.52
N TYR A 419 -4.38 17.12 24.69
CA TYR A 419 -3.98 15.83 25.23
C TYR A 419 -3.12 15.99 26.48
N SER A 420 -3.36 15.11 27.45
CA SER A 420 -2.36 14.82 28.48
C SER A 420 -1.22 13.95 27.91
N ARG A 421 -0.14 13.76 28.64
CA ARG A 421 0.91 12.80 28.25
C ARG A 421 0.40 11.37 28.19
N ALA A 422 -0.43 10.96 29.12
CA ALA A 422 -1.02 9.63 29.16
C ALA A 422 -1.91 9.40 27.94
N ASP A 423 -2.80 10.37 27.62
CA ASP A 423 -3.63 10.29 26.42
C ASP A 423 -2.80 10.20 25.14
N THR A 424 -1.71 10.97 25.07
CA THR A 424 -0.81 10.98 23.90
C THR A 424 -0.25 9.59 23.60
N LEU A 425 0.26 8.89 24.60
CA LEU A 425 0.81 7.53 24.41
C LEU A 425 -0.29 6.50 24.15
N ALA A 426 -1.45 6.65 24.79
CA ALA A 426 -2.61 5.80 24.53
C ALA A 426 -3.12 5.96 23.09
N VAL A 427 -3.25 7.19 22.59
CA VAL A 427 -3.65 7.49 21.21
C VAL A 427 -2.61 6.93 20.23
N ALA A 428 -1.32 7.15 20.46
CA ALA A 428 -0.26 6.63 19.61
C ALA A 428 -0.29 5.09 19.54
N ARG A 429 -0.41 4.41 20.67
CA ARG A 429 -0.56 2.96 20.73
C ARG A 429 -1.83 2.52 20.01
N GLY A 430 -2.91 3.24 20.21
CA GLY A 430 -4.20 2.97 19.58
C GLY A 430 -4.08 2.94 18.06
N ILE A 431 -3.47 3.95 17.44
CA ILE A 431 -3.39 4.03 15.97
C ILE A 431 -2.27 3.18 15.35
N LEU A 432 -1.21 2.85 16.10
CA LEU A 432 -0.07 2.07 15.60
C LEU A 432 -0.23 0.56 15.82
N PHE A 433 -1.01 0.16 16.82
CA PHE A 433 -1.13 -1.24 17.20
C PHE A 433 -2.55 -1.72 17.44
N ASP A 434 -3.31 -1.09 18.35
CA ASP A 434 -4.60 -1.63 18.79
C ASP A 434 -5.68 -1.55 17.71
N ALA A 435 -5.77 -0.43 16.96
CA ALA A 435 -6.70 -0.27 15.87
C ALA A 435 -6.36 -1.18 14.66
N PRO A 436 -5.10 -1.25 14.17
CA PRO A 436 -4.73 -2.25 13.17
C PRO A 436 -5.07 -3.68 13.60
N GLN A 437 -4.79 -4.03 14.85
CA GLN A 437 -5.09 -5.36 15.40
C GLN A 437 -6.58 -5.67 15.35
N SER A 438 -7.41 -4.73 15.81
CA SER A 438 -8.86 -4.90 15.85
C SER A 438 -9.50 -4.89 14.47
N LEU A 439 -9.11 -3.92 13.62
CA LEU A 439 -9.69 -3.76 12.30
C LEU A 439 -9.36 -4.90 11.33
N LEU A 440 -8.13 -5.45 11.43
CA LEU A 440 -7.65 -6.49 10.52
C LEU A 440 -7.63 -7.88 11.13
N GLY A 441 -7.94 -8.03 12.42
CA GLY A 441 -7.80 -9.32 13.09
C GLY A 441 -6.35 -9.81 13.19
N MET A 442 -5.38 -8.90 13.10
CA MET A 442 -3.95 -9.20 13.20
C MET A 442 -3.60 -9.59 14.64
N LYS A 443 -3.66 -10.89 14.96
CA LYS A 443 -3.31 -11.36 16.30
C LYS A 443 -1.80 -11.40 16.50
N PRO A 444 -1.23 -10.75 17.54
CA PRO A 444 0.16 -10.93 17.88
C PRO A 444 0.43 -12.40 18.22
N ARG A 445 1.56 -12.95 17.79
CA ARG A 445 1.96 -14.31 18.23
C ARG A 445 2.14 -14.30 19.74
N VAL A 446 1.42 -15.18 20.44
CA VAL A 446 1.68 -15.50 21.83
C VAL A 446 3.03 -16.21 21.87
N GLY A 447 4.06 -15.60 22.45
CA GLY A 447 5.37 -16.25 22.63
C GLY A 447 6.61 -15.40 22.47
N LEU A 448 6.54 -14.17 21.93
CA LEU A 448 7.64 -13.23 22.03
C LEU A 448 7.49 -12.49 23.37
N ARG A 449 8.05 -13.07 24.43
CA ARG A 449 8.20 -12.36 25.70
C ARG A 449 9.00 -11.09 25.45
N CYS A 450 8.41 -9.94 25.78
CA CYS A 450 9.21 -8.77 26.03
C CYS A 450 10.30 -9.18 27.03
N ALA A 451 11.56 -9.00 26.71
CA ALA A 451 12.55 -8.89 27.75
C ALA A 451 12.07 -7.73 28.64
N GLN A 452 11.67 -8.05 29.85
CA GLN A 452 11.40 -7.02 30.87
C GLN A 452 12.73 -6.34 31.22
N PRO A 453 12.69 -5.04 31.53
CA PRO A 453 13.89 -4.22 31.77
C PRO A 453 14.76 -4.77 32.88
#